data_34ea6c7c2ec4fa44d5a6afcc05b8eaaa
#
_entry.id   34ea6c7c2ec4fa44d5a6afcc05b8eaaa
#
_cell.length_a   1.000
_cell.length_b   1.000
_cell.length_c   1.000
_cell.angle_alpha   90.00
_cell.angle_beta   90.00
_cell.angle_gamma   90.00
#
_symmetry.space_group_name_H-M   'P 1'
#
loop_
_entity.id
_entity.type
_entity.pdbx_description
1 polymer ?
#
loop_
_entity_poly.entity_id
_entity_poly.type
_entity_poly.pdbx_seq_one_letter_code
_entity_poly.pdbx_strand_id
1 'polypeptide(L)'
;TEHLKLVIEKALGTQALRREVLELRAQQWTFADEPGGAIIGNSQQMKEVYSLIKQVAKSPSTTVLIQGESGTGKELVARAIHHLSSRKSGRFVDINCAALTESLLEAELFGYEKGSFTGATTTGKLGLFEVADKGTVFLDEIGEMGVTLQAKLLRILQERQFKRVGGINDIKIDVRVIASTNRNLEEEVESGNFRKDLYYRLKVLPIY
;
A
#
# COMPACT_ATOMS: atom_id res chain seq x y z
N THR A 1 27.55 -23.13 20.13
CA THR A 1 26.19 -23.08 20.76
C THR A 1 25.87 -21.72 21.36
N GLU A 2 26.82 -21.01 21.99
CA GLU A 2 26.57 -19.63 22.51
C GLU A 2 26.42 -18.60 21.38
N HIS A 3 27.23 -18.72 20.31
CA HIS A 3 27.14 -17.83 19.16
C HIS A 3 25.76 -17.87 18.46
N LEU A 4 25.17 -19.06 18.40
CA LEU A 4 23.83 -19.25 17.82
C LEU A 4 22.73 -18.60 18.68
N LYS A 5 22.85 -18.68 20.01
CA LYS A 5 21.93 -17.98 20.94
C LYS A 5 22.00 -16.46 20.76
N LEU A 6 23.22 -15.90 20.66
CA LEU A 6 23.43 -14.47 20.48
C LEU A 6 22.85 -13.96 19.15
N VAL A 7 22.98 -14.74 18.09
CA VAL A 7 22.41 -14.39 16.76
C VAL A 7 20.89 -14.43 16.79
N ILE A 8 20.30 -15.43 17.46
CA ILE A 8 18.84 -15.56 17.60
C ILE A 8 18.28 -14.42 18.47
N GLU A 9 18.92 -14.09 19.61
CA GLU A 9 18.50 -12.98 20.47
C GLU A 9 18.59 -11.63 19.73
N LYS A 10 19.64 -11.42 18.93
CA LYS A 10 19.78 -10.21 18.12
C LYS A 10 18.73 -10.12 17.00
N ALA A 11 18.39 -11.24 16.36
CA ALA A 11 17.35 -11.30 15.35
C ALA A 11 15.95 -11.06 15.94
N LEU A 12 15.65 -11.67 17.09
CA LEU A 12 14.39 -11.47 17.83
C LEU A 12 14.27 -10.04 18.37
N GLY A 13 15.36 -9.46 18.91
CA GLY A 13 15.40 -8.06 19.33
C GLY A 13 15.17 -7.09 18.19
N THR A 14 15.73 -7.36 17.00
CA THR A 14 15.52 -6.53 15.81
C THR A 14 14.08 -6.63 15.29
N GLN A 15 13.46 -7.80 15.35
CA GLN A 15 12.05 -7.98 15.01
C GLN A 15 11.11 -7.30 16.01
N ALA A 16 11.39 -7.43 17.31
CA ALA A 16 10.63 -6.75 18.35
C ALA A 16 10.71 -5.23 18.21
N LEU A 17 11.92 -4.70 18.00
CA LEU A 17 12.14 -3.26 17.80
C LEU A 17 11.45 -2.72 16.53
N ARG A 18 11.48 -3.48 15.42
CA ARG A 18 10.74 -3.12 14.20
C ARG A 18 9.23 -3.11 14.43
N ARG A 19 8.72 -4.07 15.18
CA ARG A 19 7.30 -4.13 15.54
C ARG A 19 6.91 -2.95 16.44
N GLU A 20 7.72 -2.65 17.44
CA GLU A 20 7.52 -1.52 18.35
C GLU A 20 7.61 -0.17 17.62
N VAL A 21 8.57 0.01 16.70
CA VAL A 21 8.66 1.20 15.84
C VAL A 21 7.43 1.34 14.92
N LEU A 22 6.90 0.23 14.39
CA LEU A 22 5.66 0.24 13.61
C LEU A 22 4.44 0.57 14.48
N GLU A 23 4.38 0.03 15.70
CA GLU A 23 3.32 0.32 16.67
C GLU A 23 3.40 1.77 17.19
N LEU A 24 4.60 2.28 17.48
CA LEU A 24 4.81 3.68 17.89
C LEU A 24 4.51 4.66 16.77
N ARG A 25 4.87 4.35 15.53
CA ARG A 25 4.48 5.14 14.35
C ARG A 25 2.96 5.12 14.14
N ALA A 26 2.30 4.00 14.38
CA ALA A 26 0.83 3.92 14.35
C ALA A 26 0.18 4.72 15.50
N GLN A 27 0.84 4.82 16.67
CA GLN A 27 0.34 5.59 17.83
C GLN A 27 0.63 7.09 17.74
N GLN A 28 1.68 7.52 17.03
CA GLN A 28 1.99 8.96 16.84
C GLN A 28 1.00 9.70 15.94
N TRP A 29 0.10 8.97 15.24
CA TRP A 29 -0.97 9.56 14.44
C TRP A 29 -2.27 9.64 15.26
N THR A 30 -2.23 10.34 16.39
CA THR A 30 -3.46 10.86 17.00
C THR A 30 -3.98 11.97 16.09
N PHE A 31 -4.94 11.64 15.23
CA PHE A 31 -5.77 12.65 14.62
C PHE A 31 -6.53 13.34 15.76
N ALA A 32 -6.20 14.59 16.02
CA ALA A 32 -7.11 15.46 16.75
C ALA A 32 -8.46 15.42 16.02
N ASP A 33 -9.57 15.47 16.75
CA ASP A 33 -10.97 15.27 16.33
C ASP A 33 -11.50 16.16 15.19
N GLU A 34 -10.63 16.63 14.28
CA GLU A 34 -11.03 17.45 13.14
C GLU A 34 -11.02 16.66 11.82
N PRO A 35 -12.06 16.80 10.99
CA PRO A 35 -12.14 16.12 9.69
C PRO A 35 -11.09 16.70 8.74
N GLY A 36 -10.04 15.91 8.51
CA GLY A 36 -8.96 16.29 7.59
C GLY A 36 -7.55 16.10 8.17
N GLY A 37 -7.38 15.77 9.44
CA GLY A 37 -6.08 15.48 10.05
C GLY A 37 -5.06 16.60 9.82
N ALA A 38 -3.83 16.24 9.46
CA ALA A 38 -2.75 17.19 9.21
C ALA A 38 -2.82 17.94 7.86
N ILE A 39 -3.90 17.79 7.08
CA ILE A 39 -4.04 18.53 5.83
C ILE A 39 -4.53 19.94 6.15
N ILE A 40 -3.70 20.95 5.91
CA ILE A 40 -4.00 22.36 6.19
C ILE A 40 -4.09 23.14 4.88
N GLY A 41 -5.20 23.84 4.67
CA GLY A 41 -5.38 24.72 3.52
C GLY A 41 -6.79 25.27 3.42
N ASN A 42 -6.90 26.57 3.10
CA ASN A 42 -8.18 27.30 3.03
C ASN A 42 -8.54 27.73 1.59
N SER A 43 -7.72 27.39 0.58
CA SER A 43 -8.01 27.70 -0.80
C SER A 43 -9.26 26.98 -1.30
N GLN A 44 -9.88 27.49 -2.38
CA GLN A 44 -11.06 26.85 -2.97
C GLN A 44 -10.73 25.45 -3.47
N GLN A 45 -9.55 25.26 -4.07
CA GLN A 45 -9.06 23.94 -4.53
C GLN A 45 -8.94 22.96 -3.37
N MET A 46 -8.40 23.36 -2.22
CA MET A 46 -8.31 22.51 -1.05
C MET A 46 -9.68 22.12 -0.50
N LYS A 47 -10.66 23.02 -0.53
CA LYS A 47 -12.05 22.69 -0.12
C LYS A 47 -12.67 21.64 -1.03
N GLU A 48 -12.37 21.66 -2.32
CA GLU A 48 -12.80 20.63 -3.28
C GLU A 48 -12.13 19.29 -2.97
N VAL A 49 -10.82 19.28 -2.71
CA VAL A 49 -10.10 18.06 -2.27
C VAL A 49 -10.71 17.50 -1.00
N TYR A 50 -11.00 18.31 0.03
CA TYR A 50 -11.68 17.85 1.25
C TYR A 50 -13.06 17.25 0.97
N SER A 51 -13.83 17.85 0.08
CA SER A 51 -15.13 17.33 -0.32
C SER A 51 -15.00 15.96 -0.99
N LEU A 52 -14.04 15.80 -1.90
CA LEU A 52 -13.73 14.54 -2.57
C LEU A 52 -13.27 13.47 -1.56
N ILE A 53 -12.37 13.80 -0.64
CA ILE A 53 -11.92 12.88 0.42
C ILE A 53 -13.12 12.34 1.21
N LYS A 54 -14.04 13.21 1.66
CA LYS A 54 -15.23 12.82 2.40
C LYS A 54 -16.19 11.94 1.57
N GLN A 55 -16.35 12.25 0.30
CA GLN A 55 -17.19 11.46 -0.61
C GLN A 55 -16.59 10.06 -0.84
N VAL A 56 -15.29 10.00 -1.14
CA VAL A 56 -14.54 8.77 -1.42
C VAL A 56 -14.44 7.87 -0.18
N ALA A 57 -14.34 8.46 1.02
CA ALA A 57 -14.30 7.71 2.27
C ALA A 57 -15.56 6.88 2.52
N LYS A 58 -16.73 7.31 2.00
CA LYS A 58 -18.00 6.57 2.11
C LYS A 58 -18.05 5.28 1.29
N SER A 59 -17.14 5.09 0.34
CA SER A 59 -17.04 3.91 -0.54
C SER A 59 -15.80 3.06 -0.19
N PRO A 60 -15.88 2.21 0.86
CA PRO A 60 -14.68 1.57 1.44
C PRO A 60 -14.07 0.47 0.57
N SER A 61 -14.71 0.07 -0.51
CA SER A 61 -14.21 -0.95 -1.47
C SER A 61 -13.71 -0.36 -2.79
N THR A 62 -13.93 0.95 -3.01
CA THR A 62 -13.56 1.62 -4.26
C THR A 62 -12.08 2.00 -4.25
N THR A 63 -11.39 1.69 -5.34
CA THR A 63 -10.02 2.09 -5.58
C THR A 63 -9.93 3.60 -5.82
N VAL A 64 -8.90 4.22 -5.27
CA VAL A 64 -8.63 5.65 -5.39
C VAL A 64 -7.27 5.86 -6.02
N LEU A 65 -7.19 6.75 -7.02
CA LEU A 65 -5.94 7.18 -7.61
C LEU A 65 -5.70 8.66 -7.24
N ILE A 66 -4.60 8.93 -6.56
CA ILE A 66 -4.18 10.29 -6.20
C ILE A 66 -3.04 10.70 -7.12
N GLN A 67 -3.24 11.78 -7.89
CA GLN A 67 -2.24 12.29 -8.82
C GLN A 67 -1.78 13.68 -8.39
N GLY A 68 -0.48 13.93 -8.47
CA GLY A 68 0.10 15.23 -8.12
C GLY A 68 1.62 15.17 -8.05
N GLU A 69 2.27 16.31 -8.10
CA GLU A 69 3.72 16.42 -8.02
C GLU A 69 4.29 15.82 -6.72
N SER A 70 5.59 15.56 -6.71
CA SER A 70 6.27 15.08 -5.50
C SER A 70 6.16 16.15 -4.39
N GLY A 71 5.94 15.70 -3.14
CA GLY A 71 5.84 16.59 -1.99
C GLY A 71 4.49 17.30 -1.79
N THR A 72 3.47 17.08 -2.65
CA THR A 72 2.14 17.72 -2.52
C THR A 72 1.27 17.16 -1.40
N GLY A 73 1.73 16.13 -0.67
CA GLY A 73 0.97 15.54 0.45
C GLY A 73 0.03 14.41 0.06
N LYS A 74 0.27 13.70 -1.04
CA LYS A 74 -0.53 12.56 -1.51
C LYS A 74 -0.77 11.51 -0.42
N GLU A 75 0.24 11.22 0.39
CA GLU A 75 0.12 10.29 1.52
C GLU A 75 -0.85 10.79 2.60
N LEU A 76 -0.85 12.10 2.90
CA LEU A 76 -1.79 12.69 3.87
C LEU A 76 -3.24 12.52 3.41
N VAL A 77 -3.48 12.71 2.10
CA VAL A 77 -4.80 12.46 1.48
C VAL A 77 -5.21 10.99 1.63
N ALA A 78 -4.30 10.04 1.35
CA ALA A 78 -4.57 8.61 1.49
C ALA A 78 -4.92 8.23 2.94
N ARG A 79 -4.17 8.74 3.91
CA ARG A 79 -4.42 8.54 5.35
C ARG A 79 -5.76 9.14 5.78
N ALA A 80 -6.09 10.35 5.32
CA ALA A 80 -7.39 10.98 5.61
C ALA A 80 -8.57 10.15 5.06
N ILE A 81 -8.44 9.61 3.83
CA ILE A 81 -9.46 8.71 3.24
C ILE A 81 -9.65 7.45 4.09
N HIS A 82 -8.57 6.84 4.55
CA HIS A 82 -8.64 5.65 5.42
C HIS A 82 -9.36 5.98 6.74
N HIS A 83 -8.93 7.02 7.44
CA HIS A 83 -9.47 7.38 8.76
C HIS A 83 -10.94 7.83 8.73
N LEU A 84 -11.38 8.46 7.64
CA LEU A 84 -12.79 8.85 7.46
C LEU A 84 -13.66 7.69 6.93
N SER A 85 -13.06 6.54 6.58
CA SER A 85 -13.81 5.39 6.06
C SER A 85 -14.28 4.44 7.17
N SER A 86 -15.17 3.51 6.80
CA SER A 86 -15.57 2.41 7.69
C SER A 86 -14.44 1.43 8.01
N ARG A 87 -13.29 1.52 7.31
CA ARG A 87 -12.09 0.69 7.52
C ARG A 87 -11.08 1.33 8.50
N LYS A 88 -11.43 2.43 9.16
CA LYS A 88 -10.54 3.19 10.07
C LYS A 88 -9.96 2.37 11.23
N SER A 89 -10.63 1.31 11.64
CA SER A 89 -10.14 0.37 12.66
C SER A 89 -9.20 -0.71 12.12
N GLY A 90 -9.16 -0.87 10.79
CA GLY A 90 -8.23 -1.77 10.11
C GLY A 90 -6.84 -1.16 9.96
N ARG A 91 -5.88 -1.97 9.51
CA ARG A 91 -4.52 -1.48 9.30
C ARG A 91 -4.44 -0.58 8.06
N PHE A 92 -3.68 0.50 8.17
CA PHE A 92 -3.19 1.27 7.04
C PHE A 92 -1.75 0.83 6.78
N VAL A 93 -1.51 0.21 5.63
CA VAL A 93 -0.19 -0.29 5.23
C VAL A 93 0.24 0.46 4.01
N ASP A 94 1.37 1.16 4.09
CA ASP A 94 1.94 1.96 3.01
C ASP A 94 3.23 1.34 2.48
N ILE A 95 3.45 1.48 1.18
CA ILE A 95 4.69 1.10 0.52
C ILE A 95 4.95 2.04 -0.66
N ASN A 96 6.20 2.48 -0.78
CA ASN A 96 6.66 3.23 -1.93
C ASN A 96 7.23 2.26 -2.98
N CYS A 97 6.61 2.23 -4.18
CA CYS A 97 6.99 1.32 -5.26
C CYS A 97 8.33 1.68 -5.90
N ALA A 98 8.80 2.92 -5.77
CA ALA A 98 10.10 3.37 -6.28
C ALA A 98 11.27 3.04 -5.35
N ALA A 99 11.00 2.76 -4.06
CA ALA A 99 12.05 2.59 -3.06
C ALA A 99 12.72 1.21 -3.06
N LEU A 100 12.17 0.25 -3.80
CA LEU A 100 12.61 -1.15 -3.79
C LEU A 100 12.84 -1.67 -5.21
N THR A 101 13.75 -2.63 -5.35
CA THR A 101 13.85 -3.39 -6.60
C THR A 101 12.58 -4.21 -6.82
N GLU A 102 12.26 -4.55 -8.08
CA GLU A 102 11.02 -5.27 -8.43
C GLU A 102 10.86 -6.58 -7.63
N SER A 103 11.94 -7.36 -7.47
CA SER A 103 11.90 -8.61 -6.71
C SER A 103 11.65 -8.41 -5.22
N LEU A 104 12.20 -7.34 -4.62
CA LEU A 104 11.95 -7.01 -3.22
C LEU A 104 10.53 -6.48 -3.04
N LEU A 105 10.06 -5.62 -3.95
CA LEU A 105 8.69 -5.10 -3.94
C LEU A 105 7.68 -6.25 -4.05
N GLU A 106 7.95 -7.24 -4.90
CA GLU A 106 7.13 -8.44 -5.03
C GLU A 106 7.05 -9.23 -3.72
N ALA A 107 8.21 -9.49 -3.11
CA ALA A 107 8.30 -10.22 -1.85
C ALA A 107 7.64 -9.47 -0.68
N GLU A 108 7.71 -8.13 -0.66
CA GLU A 108 7.01 -7.31 0.34
C GLU A 108 5.50 -7.33 0.14
N LEU A 109 5.02 -7.07 -1.08
CA LEU A 109 3.59 -6.97 -1.37
C LEU A 109 2.86 -8.31 -1.20
N PHE A 110 3.41 -9.38 -1.78
CA PHE A 110 2.73 -10.68 -1.89
C PHE A 110 3.25 -11.73 -0.89
N GLY A 111 4.38 -11.45 -0.23
CA GLY A 111 5.01 -12.47 0.61
C GLY A 111 5.62 -13.63 -0.20
N TYR A 112 6.22 -14.57 0.48
CA TYR A 112 6.83 -15.73 -0.14
C TYR A 112 6.73 -16.98 0.71
N GLU A 113 6.70 -18.14 0.05
CA GLU A 113 6.74 -19.43 0.72
C GLU A 113 8.17 -19.82 1.08
N LYS A 114 8.32 -20.73 2.03
CA LYS A 114 9.60 -21.28 2.44
C LYS A 114 10.41 -21.79 1.24
N GLY A 115 11.65 -21.33 1.10
CA GLY A 115 12.58 -21.82 0.07
C GLY A 115 12.28 -21.37 -1.35
N SER A 116 11.45 -20.34 -1.55
CA SER A 116 11.05 -19.86 -2.88
C SER A 116 12.18 -19.18 -3.68
N PHE A 117 13.24 -18.72 -3.00
CA PHE A 117 14.46 -18.17 -3.64
C PHE A 117 15.67 -18.22 -2.69
N THR A 118 16.86 -18.02 -3.23
CA THR A 118 18.12 -17.96 -2.45
C THR A 118 18.10 -16.75 -1.52
N GLY A 119 17.97 -16.99 -0.20
CA GLY A 119 17.81 -15.96 0.82
C GLY A 119 16.42 -15.92 1.46
N ALA A 120 15.47 -16.73 0.98
CA ALA A 120 14.18 -16.88 1.64
C ALA A 120 14.36 -17.48 3.05
N THR A 121 13.62 -16.94 4.03
CA THR A 121 13.64 -17.47 5.40
C THR A 121 13.05 -18.88 5.45
N THR A 122 13.45 -19.64 6.47
CA THR A 122 12.97 -21.01 6.68
C THR A 122 11.47 -21.12 7.02
N THR A 123 10.83 -19.98 7.31
CA THR A 123 9.40 -19.90 7.68
C THR A 123 8.52 -19.23 6.63
N GLY A 124 9.11 -18.69 5.52
CA GLY A 124 8.37 -17.85 4.59
C GLY A 124 8.10 -16.45 5.16
N LYS A 125 7.32 -15.62 4.45
CA LYS A 125 6.94 -14.26 4.85
C LYS A 125 5.52 -13.95 4.42
N LEU A 126 4.72 -13.34 5.30
CA LEU A 126 3.43 -12.77 4.94
C LEU A 126 3.63 -11.51 4.09
N GLY A 127 2.80 -11.36 3.06
CA GLY A 127 2.79 -10.15 2.23
C GLY A 127 2.00 -9.00 2.88
N LEU A 128 2.31 -7.77 2.46
CA LEU A 128 1.62 -6.57 2.94
C LEU A 128 0.12 -6.62 2.66
N PHE A 129 -0.33 -7.25 1.57
CA PHE A 129 -1.75 -7.47 1.31
C PHE A 129 -2.42 -8.36 2.34
N GLU A 130 -1.74 -9.38 2.87
CA GLU A 130 -2.26 -10.21 3.98
C GLU A 130 -2.29 -9.41 5.29
N VAL A 131 -1.22 -8.64 5.55
CA VAL A 131 -1.12 -7.81 6.76
C VAL A 131 -2.21 -6.75 6.81
N ALA A 132 -2.62 -6.23 5.63
CA ALA A 132 -3.65 -5.20 5.48
C ALA A 132 -5.09 -5.75 5.38
N ASP A 133 -5.31 -7.05 5.56
CA ASP A 133 -6.66 -7.62 5.45
C ASP A 133 -7.66 -6.87 6.34
N LYS A 134 -8.86 -6.57 5.80
CA LYS A 134 -9.90 -5.70 6.38
C LYS A 134 -9.51 -4.22 6.54
N GLY A 135 -8.32 -3.84 6.07
CA GLY A 135 -7.76 -2.49 6.13
C GLY A 135 -7.59 -1.83 4.77
N THR A 136 -6.50 -1.07 4.64
CA THR A 136 -6.16 -0.30 3.44
C THR A 136 -4.68 -0.49 3.10
N VAL A 137 -4.37 -0.73 1.83
CA VAL A 137 -3.00 -0.64 1.27
C VAL A 137 -2.89 0.65 0.49
N PHE A 138 -1.85 1.41 0.78
CA PHE A 138 -1.45 2.58 0.04
C PHE A 138 -0.19 2.27 -0.77
N LEU A 139 -0.31 2.37 -2.11
CA LEU A 139 0.75 2.16 -3.07
C LEU A 139 1.24 3.52 -3.57
N ASP A 140 2.32 4.02 -2.99
CA ASP A 140 2.92 5.28 -3.41
C ASP A 140 3.80 5.06 -4.63
N GLU A 141 3.80 6.03 -5.55
CA GLU A 141 4.51 6.03 -6.82
C GLU A 141 4.23 4.76 -7.66
N ILE A 142 2.94 4.45 -7.85
CA ILE A 142 2.47 3.25 -8.59
C ILE A 142 2.99 3.20 -10.03
N GLY A 143 3.30 4.35 -10.64
CA GLY A 143 3.87 4.46 -11.97
C GLY A 143 5.27 3.85 -12.10
N GLU A 144 5.96 3.58 -10.99
CA GLU A 144 7.27 2.92 -10.96
C GLU A 144 7.20 1.39 -10.89
N MET A 145 5.99 0.84 -10.75
CA MET A 145 5.79 -0.61 -10.64
C MET A 145 6.05 -1.30 -11.98
N GLY A 146 6.88 -2.34 -11.99
CA GLY A 146 7.15 -3.15 -13.19
C GLY A 146 5.89 -3.86 -13.72
N VAL A 147 5.83 -4.07 -15.03
CA VAL A 147 4.65 -4.64 -15.74
C VAL A 147 4.24 -6.01 -15.20
N THR A 148 5.21 -6.81 -14.74
CA THR A 148 4.95 -8.12 -14.12
C THR A 148 4.12 -7.98 -12.84
N LEU A 149 4.50 -7.03 -11.98
CA LEU A 149 3.79 -6.77 -10.72
C LEU A 149 2.43 -6.10 -10.95
N GLN A 150 2.32 -5.25 -11.97
CA GLN A 150 1.05 -4.67 -12.39
C GLN A 150 0.00 -5.75 -12.70
N ALA A 151 0.39 -6.85 -13.37
CA ALA A 151 -0.51 -7.95 -13.65
C ALA A 151 -1.01 -8.66 -12.37
N LYS A 152 -0.13 -8.83 -11.38
CA LYS A 152 -0.51 -9.40 -10.07
C LYS A 152 -1.42 -8.47 -9.28
N LEU A 153 -1.14 -7.17 -9.29
CA LEU A 153 -2.00 -6.17 -8.65
C LEU A 153 -3.40 -6.14 -9.29
N LEU A 154 -3.48 -6.21 -10.62
CA LEU A 154 -4.76 -6.28 -11.33
C LEU A 154 -5.60 -7.46 -10.85
N ARG A 155 -4.98 -8.64 -10.68
CA ARG A 155 -5.68 -9.82 -10.18
C ARG A 155 -6.25 -9.58 -8.76
N ILE A 156 -5.50 -8.92 -7.86
CA ILE A 156 -6.00 -8.53 -6.54
C ILE A 156 -7.22 -7.62 -6.65
N LEU A 157 -7.16 -6.61 -7.53
CA LEU A 157 -8.25 -5.65 -7.69
C LEU A 157 -9.53 -6.28 -8.30
N GLN A 158 -9.38 -7.34 -9.09
CA GLN A 158 -10.50 -8.03 -9.76
C GLN A 158 -11.05 -9.19 -8.94
N GLU A 159 -10.16 -10.07 -8.47
CA GLU A 159 -10.52 -11.36 -7.87
C GLU A 159 -10.47 -11.37 -6.34
N ARG A 160 -9.91 -10.32 -5.71
CA ARG A 160 -9.72 -10.25 -4.26
C ARG A 160 -8.91 -11.42 -3.70
N GLN A 161 -7.98 -11.92 -4.50
CA GLN A 161 -7.08 -13.02 -4.12
C GLN A 161 -5.75 -12.92 -4.86
N PHE A 162 -4.75 -13.57 -4.32
CA PHE A 162 -3.41 -13.67 -4.90
C PHE A 162 -2.67 -14.92 -4.41
N LYS A 163 -1.47 -15.17 -4.94
CA LYS A 163 -0.56 -16.23 -4.48
C LYS A 163 0.73 -15.63 -3.99
N ARG A 164 1.31 -16.18 -2.93
CA ARG A 164 2.68 -15.84 -2.51
C ARG A 164 3.68 -16.25 -3.58
N VAL A 165 4.84 -15.61 -3.55
CA VAL A 165 5.97 -16.00 -4.41
C VAL A 165 6.36 -17.45 -4.09
N GLY A 166 6.42 -18.31 -5.13
CA GLY A 166 6.66 -19.73 -4.99
C GLY A 166 5.48 -20.56 -4.43
N GLY A 167 4.36 -19.90 -4.10
CA GLY A 167 3.15 -20.56 -3.59
C GLY A 167 2.17 -20.98 -4.69
N ILE A 168 1.39 -22.02 -4.41
CA ILE A 168 0.34 -22.53 -5.31
C ILE A 168 -1.07 -22.17 -4.83
N ASN A 169 -1.24 -21.85 -3.55
CA ASN A 169 -2.52 -21.59 -2.91
C ASN A 169 -3.00 -20.16 -3.15
N ASP A 170 -4.30 -20.01 -3.47
CA ASP A 170 -4.94 -18.71 -3.54
C ASP A 170 -5.29 -18.20 -2.13
N ILE A 171 -4.88 -16.98 -1.83
CA ILE A 171 -5.13 -16.29 -0.56
C ILE A 171 -6.17 -15.21 -0.82
N LYS A 172 -7.33 -15.36 -0.19
CA LYS A 172 -8.43 -14.37 -0.29
C LYS A 172 -8.20 -13.24 0.69
N ILE A 173 -8.45 -12.01 0.23
CA ILE A 173 -8.29 -10.78 1.03
C ILE A 173 -9.44 -9.81 0.78
N ASP A 174 -9.73 -8.99 1.77
CA ASP A 174 -10.64 -7.86 1.66
C ASP A 174 -9.91 -6.57 2.03
N VAL A 175 -9.19 -6.02 1.06
CA VAL A 175 -8.36 -4.83 1.23
C VAL A 175 -8.86 -3.71 0.32
N ARG A 176 -8.88 -2.48 0.84
CA ARG A 176 -9.02 -1.28 0.03
C ARG A 176 -7.66 -0.89 -0.53
N VAL A 177 -7.59 -0.55 -1.82
CA VAL A 177 -6.37 -0.06 -2.45
C VAL A 177 -6.52 1.43 -2.74
N ILE A 178 -5.53 2.22 -2.29
CA ILE A 178 -5.31 3.61 -2.65
C ILE A 178 -3.95 3.67 -3.33
N ALA A 179 -3.86 4.26 -4.49
CA ALA A 179 -2.60 4.41 -5.23
C ALA A 179 -2.29 5.89 -5.43
N SER A 180 -1.02 6.25 -5.49
CA SER A 180 -0.58 7.59 -5.85
C SER A 180 0.52 7.55 -6.91
N THR A 181 0.64 8.65 -7.65
CA THR A 181 1.70 8.84 -8.63
C THR A 181 1.92 10.32 -8.94
N ASN A 182 3.15 10.66 -9.31
CA ASN A 182 3.52 11.93 -9.92
C ASN A 182 3.63 11.84 -11.45
N ARG A 183 3.56 10.62 -12.04
CA ARG A 183 3.64 10.40 -13.48
C ARG A 183 2.28 10.57 -14.16
N ASN A 184 2.32 10.91 -15.43
CA ASN A 184 1.15 10.83 -16.31
C ASN A 184 0.95 9.36 -16.73
N LEU A 185 0.01 8.67 -16.08
CA LEU A 185 -0.24 7.25 -16.38
C LEU A 185 -0.81 7.01 -17.78
N GLU A 186 -1.47 8.00 -18.41
CA GLU A 186 -1.90 7.92 -19.80
C GLU A 186 -0.71 7.77 -20.75
N GLU A 187 0.32 8.60 -20.58
CA GLU A 187 1.56 8.53 -21.35
C GLU A 187 2.33 7.22 -21.08
N GLU A 188 2.35 6.76 -19.84
CA GLU A 188 2.95 5.47 -19.49
C GLU A 188 2.20 4.28 -20.14
N VAL A 189 0.87 4.38 -20.30
CA VAL A 189 0.08 3.38 -21.04
C VAL A 189 0.41 3.40 -22.53
N GLU A 190 0.52 4.58 -23.14
CA GLU A 190 0.88 4.74 -24.56
C GLU A 190 2.29 4.22 -24.84
N SER A 191 3.22 4.44 -23.90
CA SER A 191 4.61 3.96 -23.98
C SER A 191 4.76 2.47 -23.66
N GLY A 192 3.70 1.79 -23.22
CA GLY A 192 3.74 0.37 -22.85
C GLY A 192 4.36 0.05 -21.48
N ASN A 193 4.72 1.07 -20.69
CA ASN A 193 5.29 0.93 -19.36
C ASN A 193 4.21 0.67 -18.29
N PHE A 194 2.95 1.02 -18.58
CA PHE A 194 1.82 0.79 -17.69
C PHE A 194 0.69 0.07 -18.43
N ARG A 195 0.09 -0.93 -17.79
CA ARG A 195 -1.00 -1.71 -18.38
C ARG A 195 -2.28 -0.88 -18.42
N LYS A 196 -2.92 -0.85 -19.58
CA LYS A 196 -4.19 -0.16 -19.83
C LYS A 196 -5.33 -0.69 -18.95
N ASP A 197 -5.40 -2.00 -18.74
CA ASP A 197 -6.42 -2.65 -17.91
C ASP A 197 -6.29 -2.26 -16.42
N LEU A 198 -5.07 -2.21 -15.90
CA LEU A 198 -4.80 -1.76 -14.56
C LEU A 198 -5.12 -0.26 -14.39
N TYR A 199 -4.73 0.56 -15.35
CA TYR A 199 -5.00 2.00 -15.32
C TYR A 199 -6.49 2.28 -15.13
N TYR A 200 -7.38 1.67 -15.93
CA TYR A 200 -8.83 1.87 -15.78
C TYR A 200 -9.38 1.29 -14.48
N ARG A 201 -8.74 0.28 -13.91
CA ARG A 201 -9.14 -0.27 -12.61
C ARG A 201 -8.70 0.59 -11.43
N LEU A 202 -7.60 1.34 -11.57
CA LEU A 202 -7.14 2.31 -10.58
C LEU A 202 -7.89 3.65 -10.68
N LYS A 203 -8.11 4.16 -11.89
CA LYS A 203 -8.75 5.47 -12.14
C LYS A 203 -10.28 5.43 -11.99
N VAL A 204 -10.78 4.82 -10.91
CA VAL A 204 -12.23 4.82 -10.62
C VAL A 204 -12.64 6.14 -9.96
N LEU A 205 -11.87 6.60 -8.99
CA LEU A 205 -12.04 7.89 -8.32
C LEU A 205 -10.69 8.62 -8.28
N PRO A 206 -10.41 9.47 -9.29
CA PRO A 206 -9.18 10.27 -9.29
C PRO A 206 -9.31 11.48 -8.37
N ILE A 207 -8.20 11.82 -7.68
CA ILE A 207 -7.98 13.04 -6.92
C ILE A 207 -6.73 13.70 -7.46
N TYR A 208 -6.84 14.97 -7.89
CA TYR A 208 -5.73 15.74 -8.44
C TYR A 208 -5.27 16.80 -7.48
#